data_10bbbba006cae479cca293c5efe21c96
#
_entry.id   10bbbba006cae479cca293c5efe21c96
#
_cell.length_a   1.000
_cell.length_b   1.000
_cell.length_c   1.000
_cell.angle_alpha   90.00
_cell.angle_beta   90.00
_cell.angle_gamma   90.00
#
_symmetry.space_group_name_H-M   'P 1'
#
loop_
_entity.id
_entity.type
_entity.pdbx_description
1 polymer ?
#
loop_
_entity_poly.entity_id
_entity_poly.type
_entity_poly.pdbx_seq_one_letter_code
_entity_poly.pdbx_strand_id
1 'polypeptide(L)'
;MTEKIYKNIDTACLRAGYEPGNGEANLPPITQSTTFTYESTDQVAELFNLNDPGFFYTRLGNPTVDALEQRVAALDGGVGAVATGSGQAANLLAIVNIAKAGEHIVALNNIYGGTFNLANKIIKDFGIDSTFVSVNNFDELEEAIKDNTKLIIGESLANPKADVLDIEKYAEIAHKHNIPLILDNTLATPALLRPIEHGCDIVTYSSSKYLDGHAAAMGGIIVDSGNFDWSRGDYEQLTKPDESYHGLVFTDHFGNSAYAARLRTVGLRDLGTIQSPVNAFLTLLGLDTLALRMERHSKNALEVAEFLENSDYVESVSYPFLKSSQSYDLANKYLKGGSGVLSFCIKGDRDSATRFIESLELIRLAVHVADARSLALHPASSTHRQLSDENLNEVGIFPNLIRLSIGIENSEDIIADIKQALEKACGDR
;
A
#
# COMPACT_ATOMS: atom_id res chain seq x y z
N MET A 1 -17.74 12.21 -20.85
CA MET A 1 -18.83 11.54 -20.07
C MET A 1 -18.66 11.95 -18.63
N THR A 2 -19.71 12.39 -17.94
CA THR A 2 -19.62 12.68 -16.50
C THR A 2 -19.34 11.37 -15.77
N GLU A 3 -18.18 11.30 -15.11
CA GLU A 3 -17.76 10.15 -14.33
C GLU A 3 -18.82 9.84 -13.27
N LYS A 4 -19.33 8.61 -13.25
CA LYS A 4 -20.32 8.19 -12.25
C LYS A 4 -19.63 8.00 -10.91
N ILE A 5 -19.86 8.92 -9.99
CA ILE A 5 -19.37 8.80 -8.62
C ILE A 5 -20.26 7.83 -7.84
N TYR A 6 -19.71 6.71 -7.41
CA TYR A 6 -20.39 5.73 -6.57
C TYR A 6 -20.12 6.03 -5.08
N LYS A 7 -21.19 6.30 -4.32
CA LYS A 7 -21.08 6.66 -2.89
C LYS A 7 -20.62 5.50 -1.99
N ASN A 8 -20.98 4.27 -2.38
CA ASN A 8 -20.71 3.08 -1.59
C ASN A 8 -19.56 2.28 -2.20
N ILE A 9 -18.62 1.89 -1.36
CA ILE A 9 -17.41 1.16 -1.76
C ILE A 9 -17.74 -0.15 -2.50
N ASP A 10 -18.74 -0.91 -2.04
CA ASP A 10 -19.15 -2.17 -2.65
C ASP A 10 -19.56 -1.99 -4.13
N THR A 11 -20.32 -0.92 -4.41
CA THR A 11 -20.72 -0.59 -5.78
C THR A 11 -19.54 -0.09 -6.61
N ALA A 12 -18.67 0.73 -6.01
CA ALA A 12 -17.47 1.24 -6.68
C ALA A 12 -16.51 0.10 -7.05
N CYS A 13 -16.31 -0.89 -6.18
CA CYS A 13 -15.51 -2.09 -6.47
C CYS A 13 -15.93 -2.79 -7.77
N LEU A 14 -17.24 -2.81 -8.06
CA LEU A 14 -17.81 -3.53 -9.21
C LEU A 14 -17.96 -2.66 -10.47
N ARG A 15 -18.08 -1.34 -10.32
CA ARG A 15 -18.58 -0.48 -11.40
C ARG A 15 -17.63 0.66 -11.81
N ALA A 16 -16.70 1.06 -10.95
CA ALA A 16 -15.76 2.12 -11.31
C ALA A 16 -14.70 1.66 -12.32
N GLY A 17 -14.15 2.60 -13.09
CA GLY A 17 -13.01 2.40 -13.97
C GLY A 17 -13.29 1.75 -15.32
N TYR A 18 -14.50 1.22 -15.56
CA TYR A 18 -14.87 0.69 -16.87
C TYR A 18 -16.38 0.75 -17.07
N GLU A 19 -16.80 1.33 -18.19
CA GLU A 19 -18.21 1.38 -18.62
C GLU A 19 -18.31 0.83 -20.06
N PRO A 20 -18.86 -0.40 -20.23
CA PRO A 20 -18.96 -1.00 -21.56
C PRO A 20 -20.00 -0.29 -22.42
N GLY A 21 -19.71 -0.13 -23.70
CA GLY A 21 -20.64 0.32 -24.70
C GLY A 21 -21.65 -0.77 -25.11
N ASN A 22 -22.55 -0.42 -26.02
CA ASN A 22 -23.55 -1.37 -26.51
C ASN A 22 -22.90 -2.52 -27.30
N GLY A 23 -23.06 -3.76 -26.79
CA GLY A 23 -22.47 -4.96 -27.40
C GLY A 23 -21.01 -5.22 -27.02
N GLU A 24 -20.43 -4.43 -26.15
CA GLU A 24 -19.09 -4.64 -25.60
C GLU A 24 -19.08 -5.62 -24.43
N ALA A 25 -17.88 -6.12 -24.10
CA ALA A 25 -17.70 -7.03 -22.97
C ALA A 25 -18.04 -6.34 -21.64
N ASN A 26 -18.72 -7.03 -20.73
CA ASN A 26 -19.07 -6.49 -19.40
C ASN A 26 -17.86 -6.32 -18.47
N LEU A 27 -16.75 -7.02 -18.73
CA LEU A 27 -15.46 -6.85 -18.07
C LEU A 27 -14.47 -6.16 -19.02
N PRO A 28 -13.51 -5.38 -18.50
CA PRO A 28 -12.45 -4.81 -19.33
C PRO A 28 -11.71 -5.91 -20.11
N PRO A 29 -11.58 -5.84 -21.42
CA PRO A 29 -10.80 -6.81 -22.20
C PRO A 29 -9.32 -6.75 -21.83
N ILE A 30 -8.60 -7.88 -21.92
CA ILE A 30 -7.15 -7.90 -21.77
C ILE A 30 -6.52 -7.42 -23.09
N THR A 31 -6.02 -6.19 -23.11
CA THR A 31 -5.30 -5.61 -24.26
C THR A 31 -3.83 -5.96 -24.16
N GLN A 32 -3.45 -7.13 -24.67
CA GLN A 32 -2.06 -7.60 -24.65
C GLN A 32 -1.33 -7.14 -25.92
N SER A 33 -1.02 -5.83 -25.98
CA SER A 33 -0.29 -5.20 -27.08
C SER A 33 0.77 -4.24 -26.53
N THR A 34 1.90 -4.12 -27.22
CA THR A 34 2.94 -3.12 -26.87
C THR A 34 2.65 -1.77 -27.48
N THR A 35 1.94 -1.72 -28.61
CA THR A 35 1.71 -0.50 -29.39
C THR A 35 0.33 -0.51 -30.03
N PHE A 36 -0.09 0.65 -30.53
CA PHE A 36 -1.41 0.89 -31.10
C PHE A 36 -1.26 1.54 -32.48
N THR A 37 -2.28 1.48 -33.31
CA THR A 37 -2.28 2.00 -34.68
C THR A 37 -3.14 3.27 -34.81
N TYR A 38 -2.74 4.19 -35.70
CA TYR A 38 -3.39 5.48 -35.94
C TYR A 38 -3.54 5.75 -37.41
N GLU A 39 -4.46 6.65 -37.75
CA GLU A 39 -4.76 7.02 -39.13
C GLU A 39 -3.84 8.13 -39.67
N SER A 40 -3.29 8.97 -38.78
CA SER A 40 -2.43 10.10 -39.20
C SER A 40 -1.24 10.33 -38.26
N THR A 41 -0.19 10.92 -38.84
CA THR A 41 0.98 11.38 -38.07
C THR A 41 0.66 12.53 -37.10
N ASP A 42 -0.32 13.38 -37.46
CA ASP A 42 -0.74 14.50 -36.62
C ASP A 42 -1.42 14.01 -35.36
N GLN A 43 -2.27 12.97 -35.44
CA GLN A 43 -2.86 12.34 -34.26
C GLN A 43 -1.80 11.78 -33.33
N VAL A 44 -0.77 11.13 -33.87
CA VAL A 44 0.34 10.62 -33.05
C VAL A 44 1.11 11.76 -32.38
N ALA A 45 1.35 12.86 -33.11
CA ALA A 45 2.04 14.04 -32.55
C ALA A 45 1.27 14.65 -31.38
N GLU A 46 -0.07 14.78 -31.47
CA GLU A 46 -0.88 15.32 -30.37
C GLU A 46 -0.86 14.43 -29.11
N LEU A 47 -0.81 13.10 -29.28
CA LEU A 47 -0.61 12.16 -28.16
C LEU A 47 0.76 12.33 -27.49
N PHE A 48 1.83 12.50 -28.28
CA PHE A 48 3.17 12.74 -27.76
C PHE A 48 3.32 14.11 -27.09
N ASN A 49 2.57 15.11 -27.55
CA ASN A 49 2.51 16.44 -26.94
C ASN A 49 1.61 16.49 -25.70
N LEU A 50 0.96 15.38 -25.34
CA LEU A 50 0.00 15.28 -24.23
C LEU A 50 -1.25 16.16 -24.39
N ASN A 51 -1.59 16.55 -25.63
CA ASN A 51 -2.75 17.36 -25.96
C ASN A 51 -4.03 16.52 -26.10
N ASP A 52 -3.89 15.28 -26.60
CA ASP A 52 -4.99 14.32 -26.74
C ASP A 52 -4.84 13.13 -25.78
N PRO A 53 -5.93 12.65 -25.15
CA PRO A 53 -5.91 11.40 -24.40
C PRO A 53 -5.86 10.20 -25.35
N GLY A 54 -5.09 9.16 -24.99
CA GLY A 54 -5.05 7.92 -25.77
C GLY A 54 -3.88 7.02 -25.43
N PHE A 55 -3.85 5.88 -26.11
CA PHE A 55 -2.83 4.86 -25.88
C PHE A 55 -1.96 4.73 -27.14
N PHE A 56 -0.66 4.90 -27.03
CA PHE A 56 0.27 4.74 -28.13
C PHE A 56 1.37 3.71 -27.84
N TYR A 57 1.70 3.51 -26.58
CA TYR A 57 2.66 2.51 -26.17
C TYR A 57 2.35 2.05 -24.73
N THR A 58 2.25 0.74 -24.50
CA THR A 58 1.78 0.17 -23.23
C THR A 58 2.60 0.60 -22.00
N ARG A 59 3.87 1.00 -22.18
CA ARG A 59 4.68 1.53 -21.07
C ARG A 59 4.15 2.85 -20.50
N LEU A 60 3.42 3.65 -21.30
CA LEU A 60 2.79 4.90 -20.86
C LEU A 60 1.32 4.71 -20.49
N GLY A 61 0.64 3.81 -21.20
CA GLY A 61 -0.76 3.54 -20.96
C GLY A 61 -1.27 2.35 -21.76
N ASN A 62 -2.24 1.63 -21.18
CA ASN A 62 -2.87 0.46 -21.76
C ASN A 62 -4.33 0.41 -21.29
N PRO A 63 -5.33 0.10 -22.15
CA PRO A 63 -6.74 0.13 -21.77
C PRO A 63 -7.10 -0.72 -20.54
N THR A 64 -6.48 -1.90 -20.40
CA THR A 64 -6.73 -2.78 -19.26
C THR A 64 -6.12 -2.23 -17.98
N VAL A 65 -4.91 -1.67 -18.06
CA VAL A 65 -4.21 -1.05 -16.92
C VAL A 65 -4.93 0.24 -16.51
N ASP A 66 -5.38 1.04 -17.48
CA ASP A 66 -6.14 2.26 -17.23
C ASP A 66 -7.46 1.98 -16.48
N ALA A 67 -8.19 0.92 -16.85
CA ALA A 67 -9.38 0.49 -16.12
C ALA A 67 -9.09 0.17 -14.65
N LEU A 68 -7.94 -0.45 -14.34
CA LEU A 68 -7.49 -0.69 -12.97
C LEU A 68 -7.17 0.62 -12.25
N GLU A 69 -6.43 1.51 -12.90
CA GLU A 69 -6.01 2.79 -12.33
C GLU A 69 -7.23 3.67 -11.99
N GLN A 70 -8.17 3.80 -12.92
CA GLN A 70 -9.40 4.55 -12.71
C GLN A 70 -10.25 3.94 -11.58
N ARG A 71 -10.33 2.60 -11.49
CA ARG A 71 -11.06 1.94 -10.42
C ARG A 71 -10.46 2.25 -9.06
N VAL A 72 -9.14 2.12 -8.89
CA VAL A 72 -8.50 2.37 -7.59
C VAL A 72 -8.53 3.84 -7.22
N ALA A 73 -8.35 4.76 -8.19
CA ALA A 73 -8.53 6.19 -7.96
C ALA A 73 -9.93 6.50 -7.44
N ALA A 74 -10.99 5.93 -8.06
CA ALA A 74 -12.37 6.11 -7.61
C ALA A 74 -12.63 5.50 -6.22
N LEU A 75 -12.00 4.36 -5.88
CA LEU A 75 -12.12 3.72 -4.57
C LEU A 75 -11.53 4.58 -3.45
N ASP A 76 -10.41 5.26 -3.69
CA ASP A 76 -9.77 6.17 -2.74
C ASP A 76 -10.35 7.60 -2.75
N GLY A 77 -11.04 7.98 -3.83
CA GLY A 77 -11.50 9.35 -4.06
C GLY A 77 -10.39 10.26 -4.60
N GLY A 78 -9.37 9.70 -5.27
CA GLY A 78 -8.29 10.43 -5.91
C GLY A 78 -8.66 10.94 -7.32
N VAL A 79 -7.88 11.89 -7.84
CA VAL A 79 -8.05 12.46 -9.19
C VAL A 79 -7.39 11.62 -10.28
N GLY A 80 -6.50 10.71 -9.90
CA GLY A 80 -5.81 9.82 -10.83
C GLY A 80 -4.98 8.77 -10.11
N ALA A 81 -4.64 7.71 -10.83
CA ALA A 81 -3.74 6.68 -10.33
C ALA A 81 -2.78 6.20 -11.41
N VAL A 82 -1.67 5.60 -10.96
CA VAL A 82 -0.63 5.02 -11.83
C VAL A 82 -0.28 3.64 -11.31
N ALA A 83 -0.45 2.61 -12.14
CA ALA A 83 -0.12 1.23 -11.82
C ALA A 83 1.34 0.90 -12.17
N THR A 84 1.99 0.15 -11.30
CA THR A 84 3.40 -0.24 -11.37
C THR A 84 3.57 -1.75 -11.20
N GLY A 85 4.74 -2.28 -11.54
CA GLY A 85 5.04 -3.72 -11.50
C GLY A 85 5.12 -4.31 -10.08
N SER A 86 5.19 -3.48 -9.03
CA SER A 86 5.20 -3.91 -7.62
C SER A 86 4.95 -2.76 -6.67
N GLY A 87 4.58 -3.04 -5.41
CA GLY A 87 4.45 -2.02 -4.36
C GLY A 87 5.75 -1.27 -4.10
N GLN A 88 6.92 -1.93 -4.19
CA GLN A 88 8.21 -1.27 -4.05
C GLN A 88 8.49 -0.29 -5.18
N ALA A 89 8.08 -0.62 -6.41
CA ALA A 89 8.16 0.32 -7.52
C ALA A 89 7.22 1.51 -7.31
N ALA A 90 6.03 1.29 -6.73
CA ALA A 90 5.11 2.36 -6.37
C ALA A 90 5.74 3.32 -5.35
N ASN A 91 6.28 2.80 -4.24
CA ASN A 91 6.92 3.62 -3.22
C ASN A 91 8.16 4.38 -3.76
N LEU A 92 9.00 3.72 -4.57
CA LEU A 92 10.15 4.38 -5.20
C LEU A 92 9.69 5.52 -6.11
N LEU A 93 8.75 5.25 -7.04
CA LEU A 93 8.27 6.26 -7.97
C LEU A 93 7.57 7.41 -7.26
N ALA A 94 6.78 7.13 -6.21
CA ALA A 94 6.13 8.17 -5.42
C ALA A 94 7.15 9.14 -4.81
N ILE A 95 8.29 8.64 -4.33
CA ILE A 95 9.38 9.45 -3.77
C ILE A 95 10.09 10.24 -4.87
N VAL A 96 10.62 9.55 -5.89
CA VAL A 96 11.48 10.21 -6.90
C VAL A 96 10.72 11.10 -7.88
N ASN A 97 9.39 11.05 -7.87
CA ASN A 97 8.57 11.98 -8.64
C ASN A 97 8.69 13.42 -8.13
N ILE A 98 8.97 13.61 -6.84
CA ILE A 98 9.00 14.93 -6.18
C ILE A 98 10.28 15.20 -5.36
N ALA A 99 11.11 14.19 -5.12
CA ALA A 99 12.41 14.33 -4.45
C ALA A 99 13.57 14.02 -5.42
N LYS A 100 14.61 14.83 -5.42
CA LYS A 100 15.81 14.70 -6.25
C LYS A 100 17.10 14.72 -5.41
N ALA A 101 18.24 14.50 -6.05
CA ALA A 101 19.55 14.56 -5.38
C ALA A 101 19.76 15.88 -4.63
N GLY A 102 20.25 15.80 -3.39
CA GLY A 102 20.44 16.93 -2.48
C GLY A 102 19.20 17.25 -1.62
N GLU A 103 18.11 16.53 -1.79
CA GLU A 103 16.87 16.71 -1.02
C GLU A 103 16.71 15.64 0.06
N HIS A 104 15.72 15.83 0.91
CA HIS A 104 15.50 15.02 2.11
C HIS A 104 14.05 14.53 2.20
N ILE A 105 13.86 13.36 2.81
CA ILE A 105 12.55 12.84 3.18
C ILE A 105 12.50 12.45 4.66
N VAL A 106 11.32 12.50 5.26
CA VAL A 106 11.06 11.89 6.56
C VAL A 106 10.30 10.59 6.36
N ALA A 107 10.79 9.51 6.95
CA ALA A 107 10.16 8.19 6.91
C ALA A 107 9.77 7.74 8.32
N LEU A 108 8.57 7.17 8.47
CA LEU A 108 8.16 6.61 9.76
C LEU A 108 8.80 5.23 9.96
N ASN A 109 9.16 4.90 11.20
CA ASN A 109 9.88 3.66 11.50
C ASN A 109 9.01 2.39 11.53
N ASN A 110 7.68 2.53 11.36
CA ASN A 110 6.74 1.41 11.32
C ASN A 110 6.47 0.86 9.91
N ILE A 111 7.24 1.29 8.91
CA ILE A 111 7.05 0.87 7.51
C ILE A 111 7.59 -0.53 7.25
N TYR A 112 7.06 -1.16 6.20
CA TYR A 112 7.51 -2.47 5.71
C TYR A 112 9.03 -2.52 5.49
N GLY A 113 9.68 -3.63 5.87
CA GLY A 113 11.15 -3.78 5.82
C GLY A 113 11.78 -3.48 4.46
N GLY A 114 11.08 -3.76 3.35
CA GLY A 114 11.53 -3.38 2.01
C GLY A 114 11.51 -1.87 1.80
N THR A 115 10.49 -1.18 2.28
CA THR A 115 10.37 0.29 2.22
C THR A 115 11.37 0.96 3.18
N PHE A 116 11.62 0.34 4.36
CA PHE A 116 12.69 0.78 5.25
C PHE A 116 14.06 0.74 4.54
N ASN A 117 14.39 -0.37 3.89
CA ASN A 117 15.64 -0.49 3.15
C ASN A 117 15.70 0.48 1.94
N LEU A 118 14.57 0.69 1.25
CA LEU A 118 14.45 1.70 0.20
C LEU A 118 14.82 3.09 0.73
N ALA A 119 14.19 3.53 1.82
CA ALA A 119 14.41 4.84 2.43
C ALA A 119 15.79 4.95 3.10
N ASN A 120 16.28 3.89 3.75
CA ASN A 120 17.56 3.94 4.50
C ASN A 120 18.80 3.86 3.62
N LYS A 121 18.71 3.17 2.46
CA LYS A 121 19.88 2.86 1.63
C LYS A 121 19.68 3.26 0.17
N ILE A 122 18.65 2.76 -0.50
CA ILE A 122 18.58 2.86 -1.97
C ILE A 122 18.40 4.29 -2.45
N ILE A 123 17.55 5.10 -1.81
CA ILE A 123 17.37 6.50 -2.23
C ILE A 123 18.60 7.35 -1.95
N LYS A 124 19.47 6.95 -0.99
CA LYS A 124 20.76 7.61 -0.75
C LYS A 124 21.72 7.44 -1.91
N ASP A 125 21.67 6.30 -2.60
CA ASP A 125 22.43 6.09 -3.84
C ASP A 125 21.93 7.02 -4.98
N PHE A 126 20.70 7.52 -4.89
CA PHE A 126 20.15 8.57 -5.77
C PHE A 126 20.42 9.99 -5.24
N GLY A 127 21.16 10.12 -4.13
CA GLY A 127 21.49 11.40 -3.51
C GLY A 127 20.36 12.01 -2.67
N ILE A 128 19.33 11.26 -2.31
CA ILE A 128 18.22 11.69 -1.46
C ILE A 128 18.47 11.20 -0.03
N ASP A 129 18.54 12.13 0.93
CA ASP A 129 18.70 11.79 2.34
C ASP A 129 17.37 11.45 3.02
N SER A 130 17.44 10.67 4.10
CA SER A 130 16.26 10.31 4.90
C SER A 130 16.54 10.40 6.40
N THR A 131 15.52 10.82 7.16
CA THR A 131 15.48 10.72 8.62
C THR A 131 14.29 9.83 9.03
N PHE A 132 14.53 8.87 9.93
CA PHE A 132 13.46 8.03 10.48
C PHE A 132 12.96 8.63 11.79
N VAL A 133 11.62 8.60 11.97
CA VAL A 133 10.93 9.06 13.17
C VAL A 133 10.02 7.99 13.73
N SER A 134 9.87 7.99 15.05
CA SER A 134 8.98 7.07 15.75
C SER A 134 7.51 7.40 15.47
N VAL A 135 6.69 6.35 15.31
CA VAL A 135 5.24 6.52 15.07
C VAL A 135 4.59 7.31 16.19
N ASN A 136 3.76 8.28 15.80
CA ASN A 136 3.00 9.16 16.68
C ASN A 136 3.88 9.96 17.69
N ASN A 137 5.17 10.11 17.40
CA ASN A 137 6.06 11.04 18.08
C ASN A 137 6.17 12.35 17.25
N PHE A 138 5.28 13.27 17.52
CA PHE A 138 5.15 14.50 16.73
C PHE A 138 6.25 15.53 16.99
N ASP A 139 6.86 15.51 18.17
CA ASP A 139 8.01 16.36 18.49
C ASP A 139 9.24 15.94 17.68
N GLU A 140 9.52 14.63 17.64
CA GLU A 140 10.58 14.05 16.80
C GLU A 140 10.32 14.32 15.30
N LEU A 141 9.06 14.28 14.86
CA LEU A 141 8.68 14.60 13.49
C LEU A 141 9.00 16.06 13.13
N GLU A 142 8.59 17.01 13.97
CA GLU A 142 8.86 18.44 13.75
C GLU A 142 10.39 18.72 13.71
N GLU A 143 11.18 18.08 14.59
CA GLU A 143 12.63 18.21 14.62
C GLU A 143 13.32 17.59 13.39
N ALA A 144 12.73 16.55 12.80
CA ALA A 144 13.29 15.86 11.63
C ALA A 144 13.07 16.60 10.31
N ILE A 145 12.09 17.52 10.25
CA ILE A 145 11.78 18.29 9.04
C ILE A 145 12.87 19.38 8.85
N LYS A 146 13.49 19.39 7.68
CA LYS A 146 14.53 20.34 7.25
C LYS A 146 14.02 21.20 6.09
N ASP A 147 14.74 22.30 5.79
CA ASP A 147 14.38 23.20 4.68
C ASP A 147 14.28 22.49 3.32
N ASN A 148 15.07 21.41 3.13
CA ASN A 148 15.08 20.62 1.91
C ASN A 148 14.24 19.32 2.00
N THR A 149 13.39 19.17 3.02
CA THR A 149 12.47 18.02 3.12
C THR A 149 11.35 18.15 2.09
N LYS A 150 11.09 17.06 1.35
CA LYS A 150 10.12 17.05 0.25
C LYS A 150 8.86 16.24 0.53
N LEU A 151 8.90 15.31 1.47
CA LEU A 151 7.73 14.49 1.82
C LEU A 151 7.91 13.82 3.17
N ILE A 152 6.78 13.39 3.75
CA ILE A 152 6.71 12.42 4.83
C ILE A 152 6.12 11.13 4.25
N ILE A 153 6.73 9.96 4.56
CA ILE A 153 6.22 8.65 4.12
C ILE A 153 6.03 7.71 5.31
N GLY A 154 4.88 7.00 5.33
CA GLY A 154 4.55 6.03 6.37
C GLY A 154 3.56 4.96 5.90
N GLU A 155 3.14 4.06 6.80
CA GLU A 155 2.05 3.12 6.59
C GLU A 155 0.85 3.51 7.45
N SER A 156 -0.35 3.45 6.87
CA SER A 156 -1.60 3.77 7.57
C SER A 156 -1.93 2.75 8.68
N LEU A 157 -1.65 1.48 8.40
CA LEU A 157 -1.76 0.33 9.28
C LEU A 157 -0.51 -0.54 9.10
N ALA A 158 0.31 -0.63 10.14
CA ALA A 158 1.63 -1.25 10.07
C ALA A 158 1.62 -2.78 10.16
N ASN A 159 2.64 -3.42 9.59
CA ASN A 159 2.91 -4.84 9.68
C ASN A 159 4.36 -5.07 10.18
N PRO A 160 4.59 -5.85 11.25
CA PRO A 160 3.64 -6.75 11.94
C PRO A 160 2.98 -6.18 13.20
N LYS A 161 3.31 -4.96 13.62
CA LYS A 161 2.91 -4.40 14.92
C LYS A 161 1.45 -3.96 15.00
N ALA A 162 0.76 -3.85 13.86
CA ALA A 162 -0.62 -3.37 13.77
C ALA A 162 -0.85 -1.96 14.35
N ASP A 163 0.20 -1.12 14.33
CA ASP A 163 0.10 0.29 14.70
C ASP A 163 -0.78 1.04 13.71
N VAL A 164 -1.68 1.87 14.22
CA VAL A 164 -2.51 2.77 13.41
C VAL A 164 -1.98 4.19 13.51
N LEU A 165 -1.82 4.86 12.38
CA LEU A 165 -1.30 6.21 12.29
C LEU A 165 -2.38 7.25 12.61
N ASP A 166 -2.05 8.32 13.34
CA ASP A 166 -2.92 9.49 13.46
C ASP A 166 -2.78 10.37 12.22
N ILE A 167 -3.46 9.97 11.14
CA ILE A 167 -3.29 10.53 9.78
C ILE A 167 -3.51 12.03 9.76
N GLU A 168 -4.58 12.52 10.40
CA GLU A 168 -4.92 13.94 10.41
C GLU A 168 -3.83 14.80 11.06
N LYS A 169 -3.18 14.26 12.12
CA LYS A 169 -2.09 14.96 12.78
C LYS A 169 -0.82 15.02 11.94
N TYR A 170 -0.49 13.93 11.23
CA TYR A 170 0.62 13.92 10.27
C TYR A 170 0.37 14.85 9.09
N ALA A 171 -0.85 14.87 8.55
CA ALA A 171 -1.24 15.78 7.48
C ALA A 171 -1.17 17.24 7.91
N GLU A 172 -1.65 17.59 9.12
CA GLU A 172 -1.54 18.93 9.69
C GLU A 172 -0.08 19.42 9.73
N ILE A 173 0.82 18.58 10.25
CA ILE A 173 2.25 18.93 10.36
C ILE A 173 2.89 19.03 8.96
N ALA A 174 2.65 18.05 8.09
CA ALA A 174 3.19 18.07 6.73
C ALA A 174 2.78 19.34 5.97
N HIS A 175 1.49 19.68 5.99
CA HIS A 175 0.95 20.84 5.28
C HIS A 175 1.41 22.18 5.88
N LYS A 176 1.62 22.25 7.20
CA LYS A 176 2.25 23.42 7.86
C LYS A 176 3.63 23.74 7.28
N HIS A 177 4.39 22.70 6.87
CA HIS A 177 5.70 22.83 6.25
C HIS A 177 5.66 22.82 4.71
N ASN A 178 4.46 22.84 4.09
CA ASN A 178 4.25 22.74 2.65
C ASN A 178 4.89 21.50 2.01
N ILE A 179 4.83 20.36 2.70
CA ILE A 179 5.26 19.05 2.19
C ILE A 179 4.11 18.06 2.18
N PRO A 180 4.00 17.17 1.17
CA PRO A 180 2.93 16.18 1.10
C PRO A 180 3.17 15.01 2.05
N LEU A 181 2.04 14.40 2.47
CA LEU A 181 2.01 13.13 3.18
C LEU A 181 1.74 11.99 2.20
N ILE A 182 2.64 10.99 2.17
CA ILE A 182 2.51 9.76 1.39
C ILE A 182 2.24 8.60 2.35
N LEU A 183 1.17 7.85 2.15
CA LEU A 183 0.85 6.69 2.96
C LEU A 183 0.71 5.41 2.14
N ASP A 184 1.43 4.38 2.52
CA ASP A 184 1.17 3.02 2.07
C ASP A 184 -0.06 2.47 2.82
N ASN A 185 -1.15 2.26 2.08
CA ASN A 185 -2.44 1.80 2.61
C ASN A 185 -2.73 0.33 2.25
N THR A 186 -1.68 -0.44 2.00
CA THR A 186 -1.76 -1.82 1.51
C THR A 186 -2.60 -2.72 2.40
N LEU A 187 -2.48 -2.62 3.73
CA LEU A 187 -3.19 -3.51 4.66
C LEU A 187 -4.63 -3.10 4.94
N ALA A 188 -4.90 -1.81 5.02
CA ALA A 188 -6.27 -1.34 5.23
C ALA A 188 -7.09 -1.37 3.94
N THR A 189 -6.48 -1.10 2.78
CA THR A 189 -7.17 -0.95 1.49
C THR A 189 -8.21 0.17 1.50
N PRO A 190 -8.72 0.64 0.36
CA PRO A 190 -9.80 1.61 0.34
C PRO A 190 -11.10 1.12 0.99
N ALA A 191 -11.23 -0.19 1.18
CA ALA A 191 -12.42 -0.77 1.81
C ALA A 191 -12.51 -0.46 3.31
N LEU A 192 -11.37 -0.45 4.02
CA LEU A 192 -11.34 -0.18 5.45
C LEU A 192 -10.94 1.26 5.78
N LEU A 193 -10.15 1.91 4.93
CA LEU A 193 -9.63 3.27 5.15
C LEU A 193 -9.36 3.96 3.82
N ARG A 194 -9.81 5.21 3.69
CA ARG A 194 -9.46 6.13 2.61
C ARG A 194 -8.59 7.25 3.19
N PRO A 195 -7.26 7.16 3.11
CA PRO A 195 -6.39 8.16 3.73
C PRO A 195 -6.57 9.58 3.20
N ILE A 196 -7.02 9.72 1.94
CA ILE A 196 -7.31 11.01 1.30
C ILE A 196 -8.41 11.80 2.05
N GLU A 197 -9.41 11.11 2.60
CA GLU A 197 -10.48 11.74 3.40
C GLU A 197 -9.96 12.34 4.72
N HIS A 198 -8.72 11.99 5.13
CA HIS A 198 -8.06 12.42 6.34
C HIS A 198 -6.81 13.28 6.09
N GLY A 199 -6.66 13.81 4.87
CA GLY A 199 -5.59 14.76 4.52
C GLY A 199 -4.32 14.15 3.94
N CYS A 200 -4.28 12.84 3.65
CA CYS A 200 -3.19 12.24 2.91
C CYS A 200 -3.21 12.72 1.44
N ASP A 201 -2.05 13.06 0.90
CA ASP A 201 -1.94 13.61 -0.45
C ASP A 201 -1.71 12.53 -1.50
N ILE A 202 -0.89 11.54 -1.18
CA ILE A 202 -0.55 10.44 -2.10
C ILE A 202 -0.72 9.12 -1.35
N VAL A 203 -1.43 8.17 -1.96
CA VAL A 203 -1.60 6.83 -1.40
C VAL A 203 -0.89 5.81 -2.26
N THR A 204 -0.14 4.90 -1.64
CA THR A 204 0.50 3.79 -2.34
C THR A 204 -0.07 2.44 -1.90
N TYR A 205 0.00 1.48 -2.80
CA TYR A 205 -0.44 0.10 -2.57
C TYR A 205 0.54 -0.91 -3.16
N SER A 206 0.81 -1.97 -2.44
CA SER A 206 1.18 -3.23 -3.07
C SER A 206 -0.11 -3.94 -3.51
N SER A 207 -0.48 -3.80 -4.79
CA SER A 207 -1.70 -4.44 -5.31
C SER A 207 -1.62 -5.97 -5.33
N SER A 208 -0.42 -6.53 -5.16
CA SER A 208 -0.17 -7.96 -4.95
C SER A 208 -0.78 -8.53 -3.65
N LYS A 209 -1.28 -7.64 -2.76
CA LYS A 209 -1.86 -7.99 -1.46
C LYS A 209 -3.40 -8.08 -1.56
N TYR A 210 -4.12 -7.44 -0.66
CA TYR A 210 -5.59 -7.52 -0.62
C TYR A 210 -6.29 -7.03 -1.88
N LEU A 211 -5.69 -6.14 -2.69
CA LEU A 211 -6.33 -5.69 -3.94
C LEU A 211 -6.47 -6.86 -4.93
N ASP A 212 -5.42 -7.67 -5.10
CA ASP A 212 -5.51 -8.96 -5.80
C ASP A 212 -6.23 -10.01 -4.93
N GLY A 213 -5.77 -10.20 -3.69
CA GLY A 213 -6.37 -11.05 -2.66
C GLY A 213 -6.21 -12.56 -2.88
N HIS A 214 -5.52 -12.98 -3.93
CA HIS A 214 -5.40 -14.38 -4.34
C HIS A 214 -3.96 -14.87 -4.49
N ALA A 215 -2.97 -13.99 -4.21
CA ALA A 215 -1.54 -14.23 -4.45
C ALA A 215 -1.24 -14.59 -5.92
N ALA A 216 -2.01 -14.06 -6.86
CA ALA A 216 -1.94 -14.39 -8.27
C ALA A 216 -1.22 -13.31 -9.10
N ALA A 217 -1.40 -12.02 -8.77
CA ALA A 217 -0.89 -10.92 -9.56
C ALA A 217 0.11 -10.04 -8.78
N MET A 218 1.29 -9.81 -9.36
CA MET A 218 2.23 -8.80 -8.88
C MET A 218 1.84 -7.42 -9.39
N GLY A 219 1.90 -6.42 -8.49
CA GLY A 219 1.70 -5.03 -8.88
C GLY A 219 1.79 -4.04 -7.73
N GLY A 220 1.75 -2.77 -8.08
CA GLY A 220 1.65 -1.64 -7.18
C GLY A 220 0.79 -0.55 -7.79
N ILE A 221 0.27 0.34 -6.98
CA ILE A 221 -0.55 1.47 -7.44
C ILE A 221 -0.19 2.70 -6.62
N ILE A 222 -0.16 3.85 -7.27
CA ILE A 222 0.00 5.17 -6.65
C ILE A 222 -1.26 5.96 -6.99
N VAL A 223 -1.91 6.53 -5.99
CA VAL A 223 -3.11 7.37 -6.15
C VAL A 223 -2.75 8.79 -5.75
N ASP A 224 -3.09 9.74 -6.62
CA ASP A 224 -2.97 11.17 -6.40
C ASP A 224 -4.31 11.72 -5.89
N SER A 225 -4.30 12.36 -4.71
CA SER A 225 -5.51 13.02 -4.18
C SER A 225 -5.95 14.22 -4.99
N GLY A 226 -5.01 14.91 -5.65
CA GLY A 226 -5.23 16.20 -6.30
C GLY A 226 -5.44 17.37 -5.34
N ASN A 227 -5.25 17.18 -4.05
CA ASN A 227 -5.51 18.19 -3.01
C ASN A 227 -4.29 19.02 -2.64
N PHE A 228 -3.09 18.52 -2.89
CA PHE A 228 -1.84 19.21 -2.51
C PHE A 228 -1.55 20.37 -3.47
N ASP A 229 -1.28 21.54 -2.92
CA ASP A 229 -0.91 22.73 -3.68
C ASP A 229 0.61 22.76 -3.94
N TRP A 230 1.01 22.23 -5.09
CA TRP A 230 2.42 22.13 -5.51
C TRP A 230 3.12 23.49 -5.66
N SER A 231 2.37 24.58 -5.75
CA SER A 231 2.93 25.95 -5.86
C SER A 231 3.50 26.50 -4.54
N ARG A 232 3.12 25.91 -3.40
CA ARG A 232 3.56 26.37 -2.07
C ARG A 232 4.91 25.84 -1.64
N GLY A 233 5.37 24.75 -2.24
CA GLY A 233 6.68 24.17 -1.94
C GLY A 233 7.65 24.38 -3.08
N ASP A 234 8.87 23.88 -2.92
CA ASP A 234 9.89 23.88 -3.96
C ASP A 234 9.86 22.55 -4.74
N TYR A 235 8.83 22.41 -5.62
CA TYR A 235 8.59 21.24 -6.48
C TYR A 235 8.81 21.62 -7.95
N GLU A 236 10.05 22.01 -8.27
CA GLU A 236 10.42 22.49 -9.61
C GLU A 236 10.05 21.51 -10.73
N GLN A 237 10.09 20.19 -10.45
CA GLN A 237 9.74 19.15 -11.40
C GLN A 237 8.29 19.23 -11.89
N LEU A 238 7.39 19.87 -11.11
CA LEU A 238 5.98 20.05 -11.44
C LEU A 238 5.64 21.48 -11.86
N THR A 239 6.38 22.47 -11.30
CA THR A 239 6.04 23.90 -11.39
C THR A 239 6.92 24.70 -12.36
N LYS A 240 8.00 24.10 -12.90
CA LYS A 240 8.88 24.71 -13.88
C LYS A 240 8.82 24.00 -15.23
N PRO A 241 9.24 24.66 -16.33
CA PRO A 241 9.29 24.07 -17.65
C PRO A 241 10.12 22.77 -17.69
N ASP A 242 9.54 21.70 -18.20
CA ASP A 242 10.22 20.42 -18.43
C ASP A 242 10.77 20.37 -19.88
N GLU A 243 12.09 20.25 -19.99
CA GLU A 243 12.78 20.24 -21.29
C GLU A 243 12.42 19.00 -22.14
N SER A 244 12.07 17.88 -21.49
CA SER A 244 11.69 16.63 -22.18
C SER A 244 10.31 16.71 -22.85
N TYR A 245 9.52 17.72 -22.49
CA TYR A 245 8.20 18.04 -23.04
C TYR A 245 8.11 19.47 -23.57
N HIS A 246 9.17 19.92 -24.26
CA HIS A 246 9.22 21.24 -24.95
C HIS A 246 8.88 22.44 -24.03
N GLY A 247 9.20 22.35 -22.74
CA GLY A 247 8.95 23.42 -21.79
C GLY A 247 7.56 23.40 -21.16
N LEU A 248 6.84 22.26 -21.23
CA LEU A 248 5.56 22.09 -20.54
C LEU A 248 5.76 22.25 -19.02
N VAL A 249 4.86 22.97 -18.38
CA VAL A 249 4.75 23.06 -16.90
C VAL A 249 3.58 22.17 -16.47
N PHE A 250 3.85 21.12 -15.69
CA PHE A 250 2.83 20.11 -15.36
C PHE A 250 1.66 20.71 -14.59
N THR A 251 1.89 21.61 -13.63
CA THR A 251 0.83 22.28 -12.87
C THR A 251 -0.07 23.17 -13.74
N ASP A 252 0.50 23.84 -14.74
CA ASP A 252 -0.28 24.71 -15.63
C ASP A 252 -1.12 23.89 -16.61
N HIS A 253 -0.61 22.75 -17.07
CA HIS A 253 -1.26 21.94 -18.10
C HIS A 253 -2.28 20.97 -17.52
N PHE A 254 -1.97 20.32 -16.38
CA PHE A 254 -2.78 19.26 -15.78
C PHE A 254 -3.49 19.67 -14.48
N GLY A 255 -3.23 20.88 -13.96
CA GLY A 255 -3.85 21.38 -12.74
C GLY A 255 -3.62 20.44 -11.55
N ASN A 256 -4.70 20.00 -10.92
CA ASN A 256 -4.67 19.12 -9.75
C ASN A 256 -4.21 17.68 -10.04
N SER A 257 -4.12 17.27 -11.32
CA SER A 257 -3.60 15.95 -11.72
C SER A 257 -2.11 15.99 -12.12
N ALA A 258 -1.43 17.10 -11.86
CA ALA A 258 -0.02 17.31 -12.28
C ALA A 258 0.93 16.21 -11.77
N TYR A 259 0.76 15.78 -10.54
CA TYR A 259 1.58 14.74 -9.93
C TYR A 259 1.41 13.39 -10.65
N ALA A 260 0.16 12.93 -10.86
CA ALA A 260 -0.12 11.69 -11.56
C ALA A 260 0.30 11.76 -13.04
N ALA A 261 0.11 12.90 -13.70
CA ALA A 261 0.53 13.12 -15.08
C ALA A 261 2.05 12.99 -15.25
N ARG A 262 2.85 13.67 -14.40
CA ARG A 262 4.30 13.55 -14.43
C ARG A 262 4.78 12.14 -14.09
N LEU A 263 4.16 11.53 -13.08
CA LEU A 263 4.46 10.16 -12.69
C LEU A 263 4.34 9.18 -13.86
N ARG A 264 3.30 9.33 -14.68
CA ARG A 264 3.08 8.54 -15.89
C ARG A 264 4.06 8.89 -17.00
N THR A 265 4.15 10.17 -17.35
CA THR A 265 4.83 10.62 -18.56
C THR A 265 6.35 10.71 -18.42
N VAL A 266 6.86 10.83 -17.20
CA VAL A 266 8.30 10.81 -16.88
C VAL A 266 8.64 9.54 -16.09
N GLY A 267 8.00 9.32 -14.96
CA GLY A 267 8.32 8.21 -14.06
C GLY A 267 8.19 6.84 -14.74
N LEU A 268 6.99 6.47 -15.20
CA LEU A 268 6.78 5.18 -15.87
C LEU A 268 7.51 5.09 -17.19
N ARG A 269 7.45 6.16 -18.01
CA ARG A 269 8.07 6.17 -19.35
C ARG A 269 9.56 5.83 -19.27
N ASP A 270 10.29 6.48 -18.36
CA ASP A 270 11.75 6.47 -18.36
C ASP A 270 12.34 5.39 -17.42
N LEU A 271 11.67 5.07 -16.29
CA LEU A 271 12.10 4.02 -15.37
C LEU A 271 11.49 2.63 -15.70
N GLY A 272 10.44 2.58 -16.49
CA GLY A 272 9.90 1.34 -17.07
C GLY A 272 9.23 0.39 -16.09
N THR A 273 8.81 0.83 -14.90
CA THR A 273 8.25 0.00 -13.83
C THR A 273 6.78 -0.36 -14.01
N ILE A 274 6.38 -0.71 -15.22
CA ILE A 274 4.98 -0.87 -15.64
C ILE A 274 4.29 -2.10 -15.05
N GLN A 275 2.96 -2.04 -14.92
CA GLN A 275 2.08 -3.17 -14.67
C GLN A 275 1.79 -3.94 -15.96
N SER A 276 1.77 -5.27 -15.89
CA SER A 276 1.31 -6.14 -16.99
C SER A 276 -0.21 -6.06 -17.13
N PRO A 277 -0.77 -5.97 -18.37
CA PRO A 277 -2.21 -6.00 -18.57
C PRO A 277 -2.90 -7.24 -18.01
N VAL A 278 -2.26 -8.40 -18.06
CA VAL A 278 -2.78 -9.64 -17.45
C VAL A 278 -2.85 -9.51 -15.94
N ASN A 279 -1.80 -9.00 -15.29
CA ASN A 279 -1.82 -8.78 -13.84
C ASN A 279 -2.86 -7.71 -13.45
N ALA A 280 -3.00 -6.65 -14.25
CA ALA A 280 -4.04 -5.64 -14.04
C ALA A 280 -5.45 -6.24 -14.10
N PHE A 281 -5.71 -7.12 -15.07
CA PHE A 281 -6.98 -7.83 -15.17
C PHE A 281 -7.24 -8.74 -13.97
N LEU A 282 -6.25 -9.51 -13.51
CA LEU A 282 -6.39 -10.35 -12.31
C LEU A 282 -6.67 -9.50 -11.06
N THR A 283 -5.99 -8.36 -10.93
CA THR A 283 -6.24 -7.41 -9.83
C THR A 283 -7.66 -6.82 -9.90
N LEU A 284 -8.17 -6.51 -11.11
CA LEU A 284 -9.55 -6.07 -11.30
C LEU A 284 -10.57 -7.10 -10.81
N LEU A 285 -10.34 -8.40 -11.09
CA LEU A 285 -11.18 -9.48 -10.56
C LEU A 285 -11.11 -9.56 -9.02
N GLY A 286 -9.92 -9.34 -8.45
CA GLY A 286 -9.75 -9.25 -7.00
C GLY A 286 -10.53 -8.09 -6.39
N LEU A 287 -10.52 -6.93 -7.04
CA LEU A 287 -11.24 -5.74 -6.59
C LEU A 287 -12.75 -5.93 -6.56
N ASP A 288 -13.32 -6.73 -7.45
CA ASP A 288 -14.77 -6.98 -7.49
C ASP A 288 -15.32 -7.49 -6.15
N THR A 289 -14.53 -8.22 -5.38
CA THR A 289 -14.90 -8.78 -4.07
C THR A 289 -14.14 -8.16 -2.89
N LEU A 290 -13.42 -7.06 -3.10
CA LEU A 290 -12.54 -6.48 -2.09
C LEU A 290 -13.29 -6.18 -0.79
N ALA A 291 -14.40 -5.45 -0.85
CA ALA A 291 -15.16 -5.05 0.34
C ALA A 291 -15.63 -6.26 1.15
N LEU A 292 -16.21 -7.27 0.48
CA LEU A 292 -16.65 -8.53 1.12
C LEU A 292 -15.50 -9.30 1.77
N ARG A 293 -14.34 -9.35 1.09
CA ARG A 293 -13.17 -10.04 1.64
C ARG A 293 -12.60 -9.30 2.84
N MET A 294 -12.49 -7.97 2.78
CA MET A 294 -11.95 -7.18 3.89
C MET A 294 -12.83 -7.24 5.14
N GLU A 295 -14.16 -7.28 5.00
CA GLU A 295 -15.08 -7.54 6.10
C GLU A 295 -14.82 -8.91 6.74
N ARG A 296 -14.72 -9.97 5.91
CA ARG A 296 -14.49 -11.33 6.39
C ARG A 296 -13.11 -11.50 7.02
N HIS A 297 -12.05 -10.96 6.41
CA HIS A 297 -10.69 -10.96 6.98
C HIS A 297 -10.66 -10.29 8.35
N SER A 298 -11.26 -9.11 8.46
CA SER A 298 -11.26 -8.34 9.71
C SER A 298 -12.04 -9.07 10.82
N LYS A 299 -13.20 -9.65 10.48
CA LYS A 299 -14.00 -10.43 11.42
C LYS A 299 -13.22 -11.65 11.92
N ASN A 300 -12.69 -12.45 11.00
CA ASN A 300 -11.95 -13.67 11.35
C ASN A 300 -10.70 -13.33 12.19
N ALA A 301 -9.96 -12.27 11.81
CA ALA A 301 -8.76 -11.86 12.54
C ALA A 301 -9.06 -11.35 13.95
N LEU A 302 -10.18 -10.67 14.16
CA LEU A 302 -10.62 -10.25 15.49
C LEU A 302 -10.95 -11.47 16.37
N GLU A 303 -11.73 -12.43 15.86
CA GLU A 303 -12.06 -13.65 16.59
C GLU A 303 -10.81 -14.47 16.96
N VAL A 304 -9.84 -14.57 16.04
CA VAL A 304 -8.54 -15.21 16.31
C VAL A 304 -7.72 -14.42 17.32
N ALA A 305 -7.68 -13.10 17.23
CA ALA A 305 -6.94 -12.24 18.17
C ALA A 305 -7.50 -12.33 19.59
N GLU A 306 -8.84 -12.32 19.74
CA GLU A 306 -9.52 -12.52 21.02
C GLU A 306 -9.25 -13.92 21.62
N PHE A 307 -9.26 -14.96 20.78
CA PHE A 307 -8.88 -16.30 21.20
C PHE A 307 -7.43 -16.36 21.71
N LEU A 308 -6.49 -15.78 20.97
CA LEU A 308 -5.08 -15.74 21.34
C LEU A 308 -4.84 -14.93 22.64
N GLU A 309 -5.51 -13.78 22.79
CA GLU A 309 -5.39 -12.93 24.00
C GLU A 309 -5.82 -13.66 25.27
N ASN A 310 -6.79 -14.57 25.16
CA ASN A 310 -7.29 -15.38 26.26
C ASN A 310 -6.59 -16.74 26.44
N SER A 311 -5.54 -17.02 25.64
CA SER A 311 -4.82 -18.29 25.69
C SER A 311 -3.69 -18.30 26.73
N ASP A 312 -3.63 -19.35 27.55
CA ASP A 312 -2.54 -19.56 28.51
C ASP A 312 -1.17 -19.74 27.85
N TYR A 313 -1.11 -20.04 26.56
CA TYR A 313 0.11 -20.25 25.77
C TYR A 313 0.65 -18.98 25.12
N VAL A 314 -0.07 -17.87 25.20
CA VAL A 314 0.28 -16.61 24.55
C VAL A 314 0.71 -15.56 25.57
N GLU A 315 1.75 -14.81 25.24
CA GLU A 315 2.33 -13.76 26.08
C GLU A 315 1.73 -12.39 25.74
N SER A 316 1.57 -12.10 24.45
CA SER A 316 1.01 -10.84 23.96
C SER A 316 0.41 -11.01 22.57
N VAL A 317 -0.57 -10.19 22.23
CA VAL A 317 -1.21 -10.14 20.89
C VAL A 317 -1.21 -8.70 20.41
N SER A 318 -0.88 -8.49 19.14
CA SER A 318 -0.95 -7.19 18.48
C SER A 318 -2.01 -7.24 17.38
N TYR A 319 -3.13 -6.57 17.63
CA TYR A 319 -4.22 -6.37 16.66
C TYR A 319 -4.98 -5.09 17.00
N PRO A 320 -5.30 -4.21 16.02
CA PRO A 320 -5.71 -2.84 16.33
C PRO A 320 -7.07 -2.74 17.02
N PHE A 321 -7.97 -3.73 16.85
CA PHE A 321 -9.31 -3.76 17.45
C PHE A 321 -9.40 -4.56 18.78
N LEU A 322 -8.31 -5.05 19.33
CA LEU A 322 -8.29 -5.51 20.73
C LEU A 322 -8.37 -4.32 21.67
N LYS A 323 -9.16 -4.42 22.73
CA LYS A 323 -9.29 -3.35 23.74
C LYS A 323 -7.99 -3.05 24.48
N SER A 324 -7.10 -4.02 24.55
CA SER A 324 -5.75 -3.90 25.09
C SER A 324 -4.76 -3.18 24.16
N SER A 325 -5.12 -3.00 22.89
CA SER A 325 -4.25 -2.38 21.89
C SER A 325 -4.05 -0.89 22.17
N GLN A 326 -2.81 -0.41 22.09
CA GLN A 326 -2.49 1.02 22.13
C GLN A 326 -3.09 1.78 20.94
N SER A 327 -3.36 1.11 19.82
CA SER A 327 -3.97 1.69 18.62
C SER A 327 -5.50 1.64 18.61
N TYR A 328 -6.15 1.14 19.69
CA TYR A 328 -7.59 0.91 19.71
C TYR A 328 -8.42 2.14 19.37
N ASP A 329 -8.09 3.29 19.99
CA ASP A 329 -8.81 4.53 19.76
C ASP A 329 -8.62 5.07 18.34
N LEU A 330 -7.40 5.03 17.81
CA LEU A 330 -7.11 5.42 16.42
C LEU A 330 -7.74 4.44 15.42
N ALA A 331 -7.76 3.14 15.72
CA ALA A 331 -8.45 2.16 14.91
C ALA A 331 -9.95 2.46 14.82
N ASN A 332 -10.61 2.76 15.93
CA ASN A 332 -12.02 3.13 15.93
C ASN A 332 -12.29 4.49 15.27
N LYS A 333 -11.31 5.41 15.26
CA LYS A 333 -11.41 6.69 14.59
C LYS A 333 -11.36 6.55 13.06
N TYR A 334 -10.45 5.74 12.55
CA TYR A 334 -10.10 5.72 11.12
C TYR A 334 -10.56 4.48 10.36
N LEU A 335 -10.57 3.30 11.00
CA LEU A 335 -10.73 2.02 10.32
C LEU A 335 -12.15 1.47 10.46
N LYS A 336 -12.65 0.85 9.39
CA LYS A 336 -13.90 0.07 9.41
C LYS A 336 -13.70 -1.37 9.88
N GLY A 337 -12.44 -1.81 10.06
CA GLY A 337 -12.04 -3.13 10.52
C GLY A 337 -10.52 -3.24 10.59
N GLY A 338 -9.99 -4.20 11.34
CA GLY A 338 -8.56 -4.30 11.67
C GLY A 338 -7.70 -5.03 10.64
N SER A 339 -8.22 -5.27 9.43
CA SER A 339 -7.55 -6.10 8.41
C SER A 339 -7.41 -7.57 8.84
N GLY A 340 -6.72 -8.39 8.06
CA GLY A 340 -6.50 -9.81 8.35
C GLY A 340 -5.11 -10.11 8.95
N VAL A 341 -4.27 -9.11 9.18
CA VAL A 341 -2.91 -9.32 9.69
C VAL A 341 -2.85 -9.03 11.18
N LEU A 342 -2.33 -9.99 11.93
CA LEU A 342 -2.05 -9.86 13.36
C LEU A 342 -0.71 -10.51 13.70
N SER A 343 -0.16 -10.18 14.86
CA SER A 343 1.00 -10.87 15.42
C SER A 343 0.79 -11.19 16.88
N PHE A 344 1.50 -12.20 17.37
CA PHE A 344 1.50 -12.56 18.78
C PHE A 344 2.84 -13.15 19.19
N CYS A 345 3.18 -13.05 20.48
CA CYS A 345 4.31 -13.74 21.07
C CYS A 345 3.82 -14.99 21.80
N ILE A 346 4.33 -16.16 21.40
CA ILE A 346 4.06 -17.43 22.10
C ILE A 346 4.87 -17.47 23.40
N LYS A 347 4.32 -18.03 24.48
CA LYS A 347 5.10 -18.26 25.70
C LYS A 347 6.20 -19.29 25.44
N GLY A 348 7.44 -18.85 25.53
CA GLY A 348 8.61 -19.67 25.26
C GLY A 348 9.69 -18.93 24.48
N ASP A 349 10.36 -19.65 23.64
CA ASP A 349 11.53 -19.21 22.90
C ASP A 349 11.32 -19.32 21.38
N ARG A 350 12.39 -19.08 20.62
CA ARG A 350 12.44 -19.25 19.16
C ARG A 350 12.02 -20.66 18.73
N ASP A 351 12.41 -21.68 19.48
CA ASP A 351 12.10 -23.07 19.16
C ASP A 351 10.63 -23.39 19.37
N SER A 352 10.00 -22.77 20.37
CA SER A 352 8.56 -22.86 20.61
C SER A 352 7.76 -22.24 19.45
N ALA A 353 8.20 -21.07 18.96
CA ALA A 353 7.60 -20.44 17.77
C ALA A 353 7.77 -21.29 16.51
N THR A 354 8.93 -21.91 16.33
CA THR A 354 9.20 -22.81 15.20
C THR A 354 8.30 -24.06 15.26
N ARG A 355 8.20 -24.70 16.45
CA ARG A 355 7.32 -25.87 16.63
C ARG A 355 5.86 -25.52 16.39
N PHE A 356 5.40 -24.34 16.82
CA PHE A 356 4.06 -23.87 16.51
C PHE A 356 3.80 -23.81 15.01
N ILE A 357 4.66 -23.11 14.26
CA ILE A 357 4.52 -22.96 12.79
C ILE A 357 4.52 -24.34 12.10
N GLU A 358 5.43 -25.24 12.49
CA GLU A 358 5.55 -26.57 11.91
C GLU A 358 4.42 -27.54 12.30
N SER A 359 3.65 -27.21 13.35
CA SER A 359 2.49 -27.96 13.81
C SER A 359 1.16 -27.54 13.18
N LEU A 360 1.14 -26.45 12.43
CA LEU A 360 -0.06 -25.98 11.72
C LEU A 360 -0.41 -26.95 10.59
N GLU A 361 -1.70 -27.29 10.44
CA GLU A 361 -2.22 -28.23 9.45
C GLU A 361 -3.03 -27.53 8.35
N LEU A 362 -3.84 -26.52 8.70
CA LEU A 362 -4.62 -25.69 7.79
C LEU A 362 -3.84 -24.46 7.32
N ILE A 363 -3.31 -23.72 8.27
CA ILE A 363 -2.57 -22.47 8.03
C ILE A 363 -1.18 -22.82 7.47
N ARG A 364 -0.80 -22.22 6.35
CA ARG A 364 0.46 -22.57 5.67
C ARG A 364 1.57 -21.57 5.97
N LEU A 365 2.79 -22.09 6.12
CA LEU A 365 4.00 -21.26 6.18
C LEU A 365 4.27 -20.63 4.80
N ALA A 366 4.19 -19.30 4.70
CA ALA A 366 4.51 -18.57 3.48
C ALA A 366 4.96 -17.14 3.77
N VAL A 367 5.91 -16.65 2.94
CA VAL A 367 6.40 -15.27 2.99
C VAL A 367 5.42 -14.36 2.22
N HIS A 368 4.17 -14.36 2.62
CA HIS A 368 3.12 -13.54 2.03
C HIS A 368 2.14 -13.08 3.11
N VAL A 369 1.30 -12.10 2.79
CA VAL A 369 0.14 -11.66 3.59
C VAL A 369 -0.99 -11.29 2.65
N ALA A 370 -2.21 -11.21 3.18
CA ALA A 370 -3.35 -10.69 2.43
C ALA A 370 -3.84 -11.61 1.30
N ASP A 371 -3.69 -12.92 1.49
CA ASP A 371 -4.29 -13.95 0.66
C ASP A 371 -5.67 -14.35 1.24
N ALA A 372 -6.58 -14.80 0.40
CA ALA A 372 -7.85 -15.40 0.81
C ALA A 372 -7.65 -16.62 1.75
N ARG A 373 -6.49 -17.25 1.69
CA ARG A 373 -6.07 -18.36 2.56
C ARG A 373 -5.25 -17.87 3.73
N SER A 374 -5.42 -18.49 4.90
CA SER A 374 -4.64 -18.20 6.11
C SER A 374 -3.19 -18.63 5.96
N LEU A 375 -2.27 -17.73 6.32
CA LEU A 375 -0.82 -17.91 6.24
C LEU A 375 -0.16 -17.54 7.58
N ALA A 376 0.95 -18.21 7.88
CA ALA A 376 1.78 -17.93 9.05
C ALA A 376 3.23 -17.67 8.65
N LEU A 377 3.93 -16.87 9.44
CA LEU A 377 5.35 -16.61 9.30
C LEU A 377 5.99 -16.40 10.67
N HIS A 378 7.22 -16.90 10.82
CA HIS A 378 8.10 -16.57 11.95
C HIS A 378 9.14 -15.53 11.48
N PRO A 379 8.96 -14.23 11.76
CA PRO A 379 9.83 -13.18 11.23
C PRO A 379 11.30 -13.35 11.58
N ALA A 380 11.60 -13.72 12.85
CA ALA A 380 12.97 -13.88 13.33
C ALA A 380 13.77 -14.99 12.62
N SER A 381 13.10 -16.03 12.09
CA SER A 381 13.76 -17.12 11.34
C SER A 381 13.70 -16.94 9.82
N SER A 382 13.01 -15.91 9.32
CA SER A 382 12.78 -15.69 7.89
C SER A 382 13.16 -14.29 7.42
N THR A 383 12.23 -13.35 7.45
CA THR A 383 12.41 -12.00 6.89
C THR A 383 13.45 -11.16 7.63
N HIS A 384 13.74 -11.45 8.90
CA HIS A 384 14.69 -10.75 9.76
C HIS A 384 15.85 -11.63 10.24
N ARG A 385 16.07 -12.77 9.57
CA ARG A 385 17.10 -13.76 9.95
C ARG A 385 18.53 -13.18 10.02
N GLN A 386 18.78 -12.07 9.36
CA GLN A 386 20.11 -11.43 9.32
C GLN A 386 20.41 -10.58 10.55
N LEU A 387 19.39 -10.29 11.40
CA LEU A 387 19.53 -9.51 12.61
C LEU A 387 19.88 -10.42 13.81
N SER A 388 20.73 -9.93 14.72
CA SER A 388 20.92 -10.55 16.03
C SER A 388 19.67 -10.39 16.90
N ASP A 389 19.55 -11.17 17.96
CA ASP A 389 18.37 -11.09 18.86
C ASP A 389 18.27 -9.71 19.55
N GLU A 390 19.42 -9.04 19.82
CA GLU A 390 19.44 -7.66 20.34
C GLU A 390 18.83 -6.69 19.29
N ASN A 391 19.29 -6.75 18.05
CA ASN A 391 18.79 -5.89 16.97
C ASN A 391 17.33 -6.19 16.60
N LEU A 392 16.89 -7.46 16.74
CA LEU A 392 15.48 -7.84 16.59
C LEU A 392 14.61 -7.14 17.64
N ASN A 393 15.07 -7.14 18.93
CA ASN A 393 14.36 -6.49 20.02
C ASN A 393 14.26 -4.97 19.83
N GLU A 394 15.32 -4.32 19.33
CA GLU A 394 15.32 -2.88 19.03
C GLU A 394 14.26 -2.49 17.99
N VAL A 395 14.01 -3.35 17.00
CA VAL A 395 12.95 -3.12 16.00
C VAL A 395 11.58 -3.68 16.44
N GLY A 396 11.50 -4.25 17.67
CA GLY A 396 10.28 -4.79 18.27
C GLY A 396 9.80 -6.09 17.64
N ILE A 397 10.73 -6.90 17.12
CA ILE A 397 10.48 -8.25 16.63
C ILE A 397 11.15 -9.22 17.57
N PHE A 398 10.36 -9.84 18.42
CA PHE A 398 10.88 -10.78 19.42
C PHE A 398 11.16 -12.15 18.80
N PRO A 399 12.14 -12.93 19.36
CA PRO A 399 12.45 -14.28 18.84
C PRO A 399 11.28 -15.26 18.86
N ASN A 400 10.28 -15.05 19.73
CA ASN A 400 9.06 -15.85 19.86
C ASN A 400 7.84 -15.22 19.16
N LEU A 401 8.04 -14.16 18.34
CA LEU A 401 6.97 -13.50 17.60
C LEU A 401 6.52 -14.32 16.39
N ILE A 402 5.22 -14.50 16.28
CA ILE A 402 4.56 -15.14 15.12
C ILE A 402 3.66 -14.11 14.45
N ARG A 403 3.71 -14.03 13.11
CA ARG A 403 2.78 -13.23 12.32
C ARG A 403 1.80 -14.16 11.62
N LEU A 404 0.51 -13.87 11.77
CA LEU A 404 -0.57 -14.51 11.03
C LEU A 404 -1.16 -13.54 10.00
N SER A 405 -1.50 -14.07 8.84
CA SER A 405 -2.36 -13.42 7.85
C SER A 405 -3.61 -14.28 7.73
N ILE A 406 -4.66 -13.86 8.40
CA ILE A 406 -5.90 -14.61 8.53
C ILE A 406 -6.70 -14.48 7.23
N GLY A 407 -7.10 -15.62 6.68
CA GLY A 407 -7.87 -15.73 5.46
C GLY A 407 -9.38 -15.60 5.69
N ILE A 408 -10.13 -16.04 4.69
CA ILE A 408 -11.61 -15.98 4.68
C ILE A 408 -12.26 -17.36 4.94
N GLU A 409 -11.48 -18.34 5.39
CA GLU A 409 -11.98 -19.65 5.82
C GLU A 409 -12.95 -19.49 7.00
N ASN A 410 -13.57 -20.58 7.45
CA ASN A 410 -14.35 -20.54 8.68
C ASN A 410 -13.42 -20.28 9.89
N SER A 411 -13.76 -19.29 10.72
CA SER A 411 -12.95 -18.90 11.87
C SER A 411 -12.79 -20.00 12.91
N GLU A 412 -13.78 -20.87 13.09
CA GLU A 412 -13.70 -22.02 14.00
C GLU A 412 -12.63 -23.01 13.55
N ASP A 413 -12.49 -23.26 12.24
CA ASP A 413 -11.45 -24.14 11.69
C ASP A 413 -10.06 -23.53 11.86
N ILE A 414 -9.91 -22.20 11.64
CA ILE A 414 -8.68 -21.48 11.87
C ILE A 414 -8.26 -21.56 13.35
N ILE A 415 -9.20 -21.29 14.26
CA ILE A 415 -8.96 -21.34 15.71
C ILE A 415 -8.62 -22.77 16.17
N ALA A 416 -9.29 -23.78 15.62
CA ALA A 416 -8.99 -25.17 15.95
C ALA A 416 -7.56 -25.56 15.55
N ASP A 417 -7.09 -25.12 14.37
CA ASP A 417 -5.72 -25.34 13.90
C ASP A 417 -4.69 -24.63 14.79
N ILE A 418 -4.93 -23.36 15.14
CA ILE A 418 -4.07 -22.59 16.04
C ILE A 418 -4.01 -23.24 17.42
N LYS A 419 -5.14 -23.68 17.97
CA LYS A 419 -5.22 -24.31 19.29
C LYS A 419 -4.39 -25.59 19.37
N GLN A 420 -4.57 -26.52 18.42
CA GLN A 420 -3.80 -27.77 18.40
C GLN A 420 -2.29 -27.52 18.23
N ALA A 421 -1.91 -26.50 17.45
CA ALA A 421 -0.51 -26.13 17.25
C ALA A 421 0.11 -25.50 18.52
N LEU A 422 -0.64 -24.68 19.27
CA LEU A 422 -0.23 -24.14 20.57
C LEU A 422 -0.04 -25.26 21.61
N GLU A 423 -0.95 -26.22 21.69
CA GLU A 423 -0.87 -27.38 22.57
C GLU A 423 0.37 -28.23 22.26
N LYS A 424 0.66 -28.50 20.98
CA LYS A 424 1.87 -29.23 20.56
C LYS A 424 3.16 -28.45 20.83
N ALA A 425 3.13 -27.12 20.71
CA ALA A 425 4.34 -26.31 20.89
C ALA A 425 4.70 -26.06 22.35
N CYS A 426 3.71 -26.00 23.26
CA CYS A 426 3.85 -25.58 24.65
C CYS A 426 3.32 -26.58 25.68
N GLY A 427 2.55 -27.60 25.27
CA GLY A 427 1.81 -28.48 26.17
C GLY A 427 2.64 -29.52 26.95
N ASP A 428 3.91 -29.71 26.62
CA ASP A 428 4.82 -30.67 27.26
C ASP A 428 5.77 -30.02 28.30
N ARG A 429 5.33 -28.91 28.95
CA ARG A 429 6.08 -28.27 30.05
C ARG A 429 5.43 -28.42 31.39
#